data_2d8dd2ac4c85e4007ceed95c0f216825
#
_entry.id   2d8dd2ac4c85e4007ceed95c0f216825
#
_cell.length_a   1.000
_cell.length_b   1.000
_cell.length_c   1.000
_cell.angle_alpha   90.00
_cell.angle_beta   90.00
_cell.angle_gamma   90.00
#
_symmetry.space_group_name_H-M   'P 1'
#
loop_
_entity.id
_entity.type
_entity.pdbx_description
1 polymer ?
#
loop_
_entity_poly.entity_id
_entity_poly.type
_entity_poly.pdbx_seq_one_letter_code
_entity_poly.pdbx_strand_id
1 'polypeptide(L)'
;FTLDMGAAEGRPGMDFSPIAQLCREMEVPYTILGSEIQHIIFDVRKEKNPCSMCAKMRRGALHSALLERGIHKIALGHHYDDAVETFFMSLIFESRLSCFQPVTWLDRTQITQIRPLLYCGENLVRHTARRLSLPVVENPCPANGNTKRQEIKELIYELQGRYPGLKSRVFGSMQRLPLPEWGPVEHR
;
A
#
# COMPACT_ATOMS: atom_id res chain seq x y z
N PHE A 1 -12.68 4.73 -3.94
CA PHE A 1 -12.80 4.92 -2.48
C PHE A 1 -11.51 5.48 -1.91
N THR A 2 -11.62 6.48 -1.04
CA THR A 2 -10.54 6.93 -0.17
C THR A 2 -10.95 6.72 1.27
N LEU A 3 -10.07 6.12 2.08
CA LEU A 3 -10.28 6.02 3.51
C LEU A 3 -9.65 7.24 4.19
N ASP A 4 -10.47 8.11 4.74
CA ASP A 4 -10.02 9.14 5.66
C ASP A 4 -9.69 8.49 7.01
N MET A 5 -8.45 8.62 7.39
CA MET A 5 -7.92 8.01 8.62
C MET A 5 -8.30 8.79 9.88
N GLY A 6 -8.98 9.93 9.72
CA GLY A 6 -9.11 10.92 10.77
C GLY A 6 -7.77 11.61 11.08
N ALA A 7 -7.78 12.47 12.09
CA ALA A 7 -6.59 13.15 12.57
C ALA A 7 -6.24 12.68 14.00
N ALA A 8 -4.95 12.54 14.29
CA ALA A 8 -4.48 12.44 15.67
C ALA A 8 -4.58 13.82 16.36
N GLU A 9 -4.63 13.85 17.67
CA GLU A 9 -4.78 15.08 18.45
C GLU A 9 -3.71 16.13 18.07
N GLY A 10 -4.16 17.36 17.85
CA GLY A 10 -3.30 18.48 17.47
C GLY A 10 -2.75 18.44 16.03
N ARG A 11 -3.25 17.57 15.16
CA ARG A 11 -2.83 17.49 13.77
C ARG A 11 -3.97 17.81 12.80
N PRO A 12 -3.67 18.39 11.62
CA PRO A 12 -4.68 18.66 10.60
C PRO A 12 -5.19 17.35 9.98
N GLY A 13 -6.46 17.35 9.58
CA GLY A 13 -7.02 16.31 8.72
C GLY A 13 -6.48 16.42 7.28
N MET A 14 -6.77 15.41 6.48
CA MET A 14 -6.40 15.40 5.06
C MET A 14 -7.49 16.09 4.22
N ASP A 15 -7.07 16.92 3.25
CA ASP A 15 -7.96 17.50 2.26
C ASP A 15 -8.00 16.62 1.01
N PHE A 16 -9.14 15.99 0.76
CA PHE A 16 -9.39 15.16 -0.41
C PHE A 16 -10.13 15.87 -1.55
N SER A 17 -10.39 17.18 -1.40
CA SER A 17 -11.12 17.96 -2.43
C SER A 17 -10.48 17.94 -3.81
N PRO A 18 -9.13 17.99 -3.96
CA PRO A 18 -8.50 17.89 -5.26
C PRO A 18 -8.72 16.52 -5.95
N ILE A 19 -8.73 15.43 -5.16
CA ILE A 19 -9.02 14.09 -5.69
C ILE A 19 -10.49 13.98 -6.09
N ALA A 20 -11.40 14.52 -5.26
CA ALA A 20 -12.83 14.54 -5.56
C ALA A 20 -13.13 15.33 -6.85
N GLN A 21 -12.43 16.43 -7.06
CA GLN A 21 -12.55 17.21 -8.29
C GLN A 21 -12.08 16.40 -9.51
N LEU A 22 -10.89 15.80 -9.46
CA LEU A 22 -10.39 14.95 -10.54
C LEU A 22 -11.35 13.81 -10.87
N CYS A 23 -11.91 13.14 -9.86
CA CYS A 23 -12.87 12.07 -10.07
C CYS A 23 -14.15 12.56 -10.75
N ARG A 24 -14.65 13.78 -10.42
CA ARG A 24 -15.79 14.40 -11.11
C ARG A 24 -15.47 14.69 -12.57
N GLU A 25 -14.30 15.28 -12.84
CA GLU A 25 -13.85 15.59 -14.20
C GLU A 25 -13.71 14.35 -15.08
N MET A 26 -13.34 13.23 -14.47
CA MET A 26 -13.20 11.92 -15.14
C MET A 26 -14.49 11.10 -15.14
N GLU A 27 -15.58 11.60 -14.57
CA GLU A 27 -16.86 10.90 -14.41
C GLU A 27 -16.73 9.57 -13.64
N VAL A 28 -15.77 9.51 -12.70
CA VAL A 28 -15.54 8.34 -11.85
C VAL A 28 -16.24 8.50 -10.51
N PRO A 29 -17.11 7.56 -10.10
CA PRO A 29 -17.73 7.60 -8.77
C PRO A 29 -16.68 7.62 -7.66
N TYR A 30 -16.78 8.58 -6.75
CA TYR A 30 -15.82 8.75 -5.66
C TYR A 30 -16.51 8.78 -4.30
N THR A 31 -15.97 8.02 -3.34
CA THR A 31 -16.50 7.95 -1.97
C THR A 31 -15.36 8.11 -0.97
N ILE A 32 -15.54 9.02 -0.01
CA ILE A 32 -14.65 9.17 1.13
C ILE A 32 -15.29 8.41 2.31
N LEU A 33 -14.53 7.49 2.89
CA LEU A 33 -14.92 6.70 4.07
C LEU A 33 -14.25 7.33 5.28
N GLY A 34 -15.02 7.99 6.15
CA GLY A 34 -14.52 8.55 7.39
C GLY A 34 -14.15 7.47 8.41
N SER A 35 -13.08 7.68 9.17
CA SER A 35 -12.69 6.82 10.29
C SER A 35 -11.89 7.61 11.33
N GLU A 36 -11.77 7.04 12.53
CA GLU A 36 -10.95 7.57 13.62
C GLU A 36 -9.68 6.75 13.86
N ILE A 37 -9.16 6.12 12.80
CA ILE A 37 -8.05 5.15 12.92
C ILE A 37 -6.80 5.82 13.51
N GLN A 38 -6.45 7.03 13.09
CA GLN A 38 -5.27 7.72 13.64
C GLN A 38 -5.47 8.05 15.12
N HIS A 39 -6.61 8.61 15.50
CA HIS A 39 -6.94 8.90 16.90
C HIS A 39 -6.88 7.63 17.76
N ILE A 40 -7.51 6.55 17.31
CA ILE A 40 -7.49 5.27 18.05
C ILE A 40 -6.07 4.76 18.26
N ILE A 41 -5.22 4.80 17.24
CA ILE A 41 -3.87 4.23 17.28
C ILE A 41 -2.92 5.09 18.12
N PHE A 42 -2.92 6.41 17.92
CA PHE A 42 -1.91 7.28 18.51
C PHE A 42 -2.34 7.88 19.86
N ASP A 43 -3.61 8.25 20.01
CA ASP A 43 -4.07 8.97 21.20
C ASP A 43 -4.68 8.02 22.23
N VAL A 44 -5.54 7.08 21.80
CA VAL A 44 -6.23 6.14 22.70
C VAL A 44 -5.34 4.96 23.07
N ARG A 45 -4.84 4.22 22.08
CA ARG A 45 -4.08 2.97 22.32
C ARG A 45 -2.59 3.18 22.50
N LYS A 46 -2.03 4.27 22.00
CA LYS A 46 -0.60 4.59 22.03
C LYS A 46 0.26 3.40 21.60
N GLU A 47 -0.12 2.85 20.44
CA GLU A 47 0.46 1.60 19.92
C GLU A 47 1.96 1.70 19.67
N LYS A 48 2.72 0.71 20.15
CA LYS A 48 4.17 0.61 19.91
C LYS A 48 4.50 0.32 18.44
N ASN A 49 3.64 -0.45 17.75
CA ASN A 49 3.75 -0.77 16.34
C ASN A 49 2.55 -0.22 15.55
N PRO A 50 2.42 1.11 15.42
CA PRO A 50 1.22 1.75 14.87
C PRO A 50 0.93 1.33 13.42
N CYS A 51 1.97 1.09 12.60
CA CYS A 51 1.81 0.74 11.20
C CYS A 51 1.10 -0.61 10.99
N SER A 52 1.38 -1.62 11.82
CA SER A 52 0.75 -2.93 11.71
C SER A 52 -0.76 -2.87 12.04
N MET A 53 -1.10 -2.19 13.14
CA MET A 53 -2.50 -1.97 13.53
C MET A 53 -3.24 -1.14 12.47
N CYS A 54 -2.64 -0.04 12.02
CA CYS A 54 -3.16 0.82 10.96
C CYS A 54 -3.49 0.02 9.70
N ALA A 55 -2.57 -0.82 9.23
CA ALA A 55 -2.78 -1.64 8.04
C ALA A 55 -3.97 -2.61 8.19
N LYS A 56 -4.13 -3.20 9.39
CA LYS A 56 -5.27 -4.10 9.69
C LYS A 56 -6.60 -3.35 9.69
N MET A 57 -6.67 -2.21 10.39
CA MET A 57 -7.89 -1.41 10.50
C MET A 57 -8.30 -0.82 9.15
N ARG A 58 -7.34 -0.26 8.38
CA ARG A 58 -7.58 0.25 7.01
C ARG A 58 -8.16 -0.83 6.10
N ARG A 59 -7.56 -2.02 6.12
CA ARG A 59 -8.03 -3.14 5.31
C ARG A 59 -9.45 -3.55 5.70
N GLY A 60 -9.72 -3.65 6.99
CA GLY A 60 -11.05 -3.97 7.49
C GLY A 60 -12.10 -2.96 7.02
N ALA A 61 -11.85 -1.67 7.23
CA ALA A 61 -12.76 -0.60 6.83
C ALA A 61 -13.06 -0.59 5.33
N LEU A 62 -12.02 -0.72 4.49
CA LEU A 62 -12.18 -0.79 3.04
C LEU A 62 -12.98 -2.03 2.61
N HIS A 63 -12.68 -3.20 3.17
CA HIS A 63 -13.41 -4.42 2.83
C HIS A 63 -14.89 -4.34 3.22
N SER A 64 -15.21 -3.85 4.42
CA SER A 64 -16.60 -3.66 4.85
C SER A 64 -17.34 -2.73 3.90
N ALA A 65 -16.77 -1.59 3.57
CA ALA A 65 -17.39 -0.62 2.66
C ALA A 65 -17.61 -1.16 1.23
N LEU A 66 -16.72 -2.04 0.76
CA LEU A 66 -16.87 -2.71 -0.53
C LEU A 66 -18.02 -3.73 -0.50
N LEU A 67 -18.05 -4.59 0.54
CA LEU A 67 -19.07 -5.62 0.68
C LEU A 67 -20.49 -5.03 0.82
N GLU A 68 -20.64 -3.94 1.59
CA GLU A 68 -21.90 -3.20 1.71
C GLU A 68 -22.45 -2.73 0.37
N ARG A 69 -21.59 -2.58 -0.64
CA ARG A 69 -21.93 -2.14 -2.00
C ARG A 69 -21.91 -3.26 -3.03
N GLY A 70 -21.74 -4.51 -2.60
CA GLY A 70 -21.66 -5.66 -3.50
C GLY A 70 -20.41 -5.65 -4.40
N ILE A 71 -19.33 -4.97 -3.97
CA ILE A 71 -18.09 -4.90 -4.73
C ILE A 71 -17.10 -5.95 -4.23
N HIS A 72 -16.71 -6.87 -5.10
CA HIS A 72 -15.85 -8.01 -4.79
C HIS A 72 -14.45 -7.91 -5.40
N LYS A 73 -14.04 -6.75 -5.91
CA LYS A 73 -12.69 -6.54 -6.44
C LYS A 73 -12.13 -5.18 -6.01
N ILE A 74 -10.89 -5.17 -5.54
CA ILE A 74 -10.17 -3.94 -5.16
C ILE A 74 -8.82 -3.88 -5.88
N ALA A 75 -8.52 -2.72 -6.47
CA ALA A 75 -7.20 -2.40 -6.98
C ALA A 75 -6.41 -1.62 -5.93
N LEU A 76 -5.21 -2.10 -5.61
CA LEU A 76 -4.29 -1.45 -4.67
C LEU A 76 -3.12 -0.84 -5.42
N GLY A 77 -2.69 0.35 -5.01
CA GLY A 77 -1.62 1.13 -5.66
C GLY A 77 -0.20 0.63 -5.41
N HIS A 78 -0.01 -0.60 -4.91
CA HIS A 78 1.33 -1.14 -4.70
C HIS A 78 2.08 -1.25 -6.03
N HIS A 79 3.35 -0.83 -6.01
CA HIS A 79 4.23 -0.82 -7.17
C HIS A 79 5.45 -1.73 -6.97
N TYR A 80 6.34 -1.75 -7.97
CA TYR A 80 7.53 -2.60 -8.01
C TYR A 80 8.42 -2.47 -6.77
N ASP A 81 8.71 -1.23 -6.35
CA ASP A 81 9.58 -0.97 -5.20
C ASP A 81 8.94 -1.45 -3.89
N ASP A 82 7.61 -1.31 -3.74
CA ASP A 82 6.88 -1.85 -2.58
C ASP A 82 7.04 -3.37 -2.44
N ALA A 83 7.07 -4.10 -3.56
CA ALA A 83 7.27 -5.54 -3.53
C ALA A 83 8.68 -5.91 -3.06
N VAL A 84 9.70 -5.23 -3.58
CA VAL A 84 11.09 -5.44 -3.16
C VAL A 84 11.26 -5.08 -1.67
N GLU A 85 10.75 -3.93 -1.24
CA GLU A 85 10.77 -3.52 0.16
C GLU A 85 10.07 -4.53 1.06
N THR A 86 8.88 -4.99 0.68
CA THR A 86 8.12 -5.98 1.48
C THR A 86 8.85 -7.31 1.58
N PHE A 87 9.49 -7.75 0.52
CA PHE A 87 10.31 -8.96 0.55
C PHE A 87 11.48 -8.83 1.53
N PHE A 88 12.22 -7.71 1.49
CA PHE A 88 13.29 -7.44 2.45
C PHE A 88 12.77 -7.33 3.89
N MET A 89 11.63 -6.70 4.10
CA MET A 89 10.99 -6.63 5.43
C MET A 89 10.67 -8.01 5.98
N SER A 90 10.07 -8.88 5.16
CA SER A 90 9.77 -10.26 5.55
C SER A 90 11.04 -11.06 5.85
N LEU A 91 12.07 -10.91 5.03
CA LEU A 91 13.35 -11.59 5.23
C LEU A 91 14.03 -11.15 6.53
N ILE A 92 14.15 -9.85 6.77
CA ILE A 92 14.95 -9.28 7.86
C ILE A 92 14.19 -9.33 9.20
N PHE A 93 12.89 -9.01 9.21
CA PHE A 93 12.13 -8.87 10.46
C PHE A 93 11.24 -10.07 10.80
N GLU A 94 10.89 -10.91 9.80
CA GLU A 94 9.93 -11.99 10.01
C GLU A 94 10.52 -13.38 9.75
N SER A 95 11.80 -13.47 9.35
CA SER A 95 12.48 -14.74 9.00
C SER A 95 11.73 -15.56 7.95
N ARG A 96 11.11 -14.88 6.97
CA ARG A 96 10.31 -15.49 5.92
C ARG A 96 10.68 -14.96 4.54
N LEU A 97 10.65 -15.84 3.55
CA LEU A 97 10.69 -15.48 2.13
C LEU A 97 9.25 -15.25 1.67
N SER A 98 8.73 -14.06 1.87
CA SER A 98 7.33 -13.74 1.58
C SER A 98 7.17 -12.31 1.03
N CYS A 99 6.16 -12.16 0.18
CA CYS A 99 5.69 -10.88 -0.31
C CYS A 99 4.18 -10.97 -0.57
N PHE A 100 3.52 -9.84 -0.79
CA PHE A 100 2.14 -9.84 -1.25
C PHE A 100 2.05 -10.35 -2.70
N GLN A 101 0.98 -11.03 -3.04
CA GLN A 101 0.74 -11.57 -4.39
C GLN A 101 0.31 -10.48 -5.38
N PRO A 102 0.58 -10.63 -6.70
CA PRO A 102 -0.01 -9.78 -7.75
C PRO A 102 -1.53 -9.75 -7.71
N VAL A 103 -2.12 -10.92 -7.53
CA VAL A 103 -3.56 -11.12 -7.34
C VAL A 103 -3.75 -11.99 -6.10
N THR A 104 -4.64 -11.58 -5.21
CA THR A 104 -4.96 -12.31 -3.97
C THR A 104 -6.45 -12.49 -3.85
N TRP A 105 -6.91 -13.72 -3.74
CA TRP A 105 -8.27 -14.04 -3.33
C TRP A 105 -8.35 -14.12 -1.81
N LEU A 106 -9.35 -13.49 -1.22
CA LEU A 106 -9.60 -13.47 0.22
C LEU A 106 -10.88 -14.26 0.54
N ASP A 107 -10.73 -15.53 0.94
CA ASP A 107 -11.86 -16.44 1.18
C ASP A 107 -12.88 -15.90 2.18
N ARG A 108 -12.42 -15.27 3.27
CA ARG A 108 -13.34 -14.74 4.32
C ARG A 108 -14.25 -13.63 3.83
N THR A 109 -13.76 -12.78 2.92
CA THR A 109 -14.47 -11.59 2.45
C THR A 109 -14.95 -11.72 1.01
N GLN A 110 -14.56 -12.81 0.33
CA GLN A 110 -14.88 -13.04 -1.09
C GLN A 110 -14.46 -11.85 -1.96
N ILE A 111 -13.31 -11.23 -1.64
CA ILE A 111 -12.76 -10.07 -2.35
C ILE A 111 -11.48 -10.49 -3.07
N THR A 112 -11.38 -10.16 -4.35
CA THR A 112 -10.14 -10.23 -5.12
C THR A 112 -9.38 -8.92 -5.00
N GLN A 113 -8.14 -8.96 -4.49
CA GLN A 113 -7.22 -7.83 -4.52
C GLN A 113 -6.30 -7.95 -5.73
N ILE A 114 -6.20 -6.89 -6.52
CA ILE A 114 -5.26 -6.79 -7.64
C ILE A 114 -4.29 -5.62 -7.45
N ARG A 115 -3.13 -5.68 -8.08
CA ARG A 115 -2.07 -4.66 -7.99
C ARG A 115 -1.59 -4.26 -9.39
N PRO A 116 -2.35 -3.40 -10.09
CA PRO A 116 -2.08 -3.07 -11.50
C PRO A 116 -0.71 -2.43 -11.75
N LEU A 117 -0.17 -1.71 -10.73
CA LEU A 117 1.10 -1.00 -10.84
C LEU A 117 2.33 -1.85 -10.44
N LEU A 118 2.15 -3.14 -10.17
CA LEU A 118 3.21 -3.99 -9.61
C LEU A 118 4.50 -4.05 -10.44
N TYR A 119 4.40 -3.87 -11.75
CA TYR A 119 5.55 -3.86 -12.65
C TYR A 119 6.06 -2.45 -12.98
N CYS A 120 5.48 -1.42 -12.37
CA CYS A 120 5.89 -0.03 -12.53
C CYS A 120 6.82 0.35 -11.39
N GLY A 121 8.02 0.87 -11.68
CA GLY A 121 8.90 1.44 -10.65
C GLY A 121 8.34 2.72 -10.06
N GLU A 122 8.63 3.01 -8.79
CA GLU A 122 8.18 4.21 -8.07
C GLU A 122 8.49 5.50 -8.86
N ASN A 123 9.68 5.59 -9.46
CA ASN A 123 10.08 6.75 -10.24
C ASN A 123 9.18 6.97 -11.46
N LEU A 124 8.77 5.89 -12.14
CA LEU A 124 7.85 5.97 -13.27
C LEU A 124 6.46 6.47 -12.81
N VAL A 125 5.95 5.91 -11.73
CA VAL A 125 4.65 6.31 -11.14
C VAL A 125 4.69 7.78 -10.75
N ARG A 126 5.75 8.21 -10.03
CA ARG A 126 5.93 9.59 -9.58
C ARG A 126 6.07 10.57 -10.75
N HIS A 127 6.88 10.20 -11.76
CA HIS A 127 7.04 11.02 -12.96
C HIS A 127 5.72 11.17 -13.72
N THR A 128 4.98 10.08 -13.88
CA THR A 128 3.68 10.08 -14.57
C THR A 128 2.66 10.94 -13.83
N ALA A 129 2.59 10.82 -12.50
CA ALA A 129 1.70 11.65 -11.68
C ALA A 129 2.00 13.15 -11.85
N ARG A 130 3.29 13.52 -11.85
CA ARG A 130 3.70 14.92 -12.09
C ARG A 130 3.37 15.38 -13.51
N ARG A 131 3.67 14.58 -14.53
CA ARG A 131 3.42 14.92 -15.94
C ARG A 131 1.92 15.12 -16.21
N LEU A 132 1.08 14.34 -15.56
CA LEU A 132 -0.38 14.43 -15.69
C LEU A 132 -1.00 15.40 -14.66
N SER A 133 -0.20 16.11 -13.88
CA SER A 133 -0.66 17.03 -12.82
C SER A 133 -1.69 16.38 -11.89
N LEU A 134 -1.53 15.09 -11.58
CA LEU A 134 -2.46 14.39 -10.68
C LEU A 134 -2.32 14.96 -9.26
N PRO A 135 -3.44 15.19 -8.56
CA PRO A 135 -3.40 15.67 -7.19
C PRO A 135 -2.80 14.62 -6.26
N VAL A 136 -1.85 15.04 -5.42
CA VAL A 136 -1.23 14.22 -4.39
C VAL A 136 -1.56 14.84 -3.03
N VAL A 137 -2.23 14.06 -2.18
CA VAL A 137 -2.55 14.48 -0.81
C VAL A 137 -1.41 14.08 0.12
N GLU A 138 -0.91 15.04 0.89
CA GLU A 138 0.13 14.76 1.89
C GLU A 138 -0.44 13.92 3.04
N ASN A 139 0.38 13.00 3.52
CA ASN A 139 0.03 12.13 4.64
C ASN A 139 0.52 12.71 5.96
N PRO A 140 -0.35 13.25 6.84
CA PRO A 140 0.03 13.86 8.11
C PRO A 140 0.34 12.83 9.20
N CYS A 141 0.46 11.55 8.87
CA CYS A 141 0.68 10.48 9.84
C CYS A 141 1.91 10.76 10.73
N PRO A 142 1.79 10.69 12.08
CA PRO A 142 2.90 10.90 13.00
C PRO A 142 4.09 9.95 12.79
N ALA A 143 3.84 8.75 12.29
CA ALA A 143 4.88 7.76 11.99
C ALA A 143 5.54 7.95 10.62
N ASN A 144 5.11 8.94 9.83
CA ASN A 144 5.65 9.15 8.48
C ASN A 144 7.14 9.49 8.55
N GLY A 145 7.96 8.83 7.74
CA GLY A 145 9.42 9.00 7.72
C GLY A 145 10.20 8.17 8.75
N ASN A 146 9.55 7.66 9.81
CA ASN A 146 10.20 6.88 10.88
C ASN A 146 9.61 5.46 10.97
N THR A 147 9.65 4.72 9.88
CA THR A 147 9.07 3.37 9.83
C THR A 147 10.13 2.34 9.44
N LYS A 148 9.91 1.08 9.83
CA LYS A 148 10.74 -0.04 9.36
C LYS A 148 10.81 -0.13 7.83
N ARG A 149 9.76 0.29 7.14
CA ARG A 149 9.78 0.38 5.68
C ARG A 149 10.77 1.44 5.19
N GLN A 150 10.87 2.58 5.87
CA GLN A 150 11.82 3.63 5.51
C GLN A 150 13.27 3.16 5.69
N GLU A 151 13.58 2.47 6.81
CA GLU A 151 14.88 1.85 7.05
C GLU A 151 15.26 0.88 5.91
N ILE A 152 14.31 0.03 5.49
CA ILE A 152 14.54 -0.91 4.38
C ILE A 152 14.72 -0.20 3.05
N LYS A 153 13.97 0.88 2.80
CA LYS A 153 14.11 1.69 1.58
C LYS A 153 15.52 2.29 1.46
N GLU A 154 16.04 2.80 2.56
CA GLU A 154 17.41 3.36 2.64
C GLU A 154 18.46 2.27 2.43
N LEU A 155 18.31 1.11 3.11
CA LEU A 155 19.18 -0.04 2.91
C LEU A 155 19.21 -0.51 1.45
N ILE A 156 18.04 -0.63 0.81
CA ILE A 156 17.94 -1.02 -0.60
C ILE A 156 18.60 0.03 -1.50
N TYR A 157 18.47 1.30 -1.18
CA TYR A 157 19.13 2.37 -1.92
C TYR A 157 20.66 2.25 -1.87
N GLU A 158 21.24 2.04 -0.68
CA GLU A 158 22.67 1.80 -0.49
C GLU A 158 23.15 0.56 -1.24
N LEU A 159 22.43 -0.56 -1.07
CA LEU A 159 22.76 -1.81 -1.76
C LEU A 159 22.64 -1.69 -3.28
N GLN A 160 21.69 -0.94 -3.79
CA GLN A 160 21.53 -0.70 -5.23
C GLN A 160 22.70 0.10 -5.79
N GLY A 161 23.23 1.07 -5.02
CA GLY A 161 24.45 1.81 -5.39
C GLY A 161 25.68 0.89 -5.47
N ARG A 162 25.80 -0.05 -4.54
CA ARG A 162 26.91 -1.02 -4.49
C ARG A 162 26.75 -2.18 -5.48
N TYR A 163 25.52 -2.60 -5.74
CA TYR A 163 25.17 -3.72 -6.62
C TYR A 163 24.12 -3.28 -7.66
N PRO A 164 24.55 -2.61 -8.77
CA PRO A 164 23.63 -2.18 -9.81
C PRO A 164 22.74 -3.33 -10.29
N GLY A 165 21.42 -3.10 -10.37
CA GLY A 165 20.44 -4.11 -10.74
C GLY A 165 19.95 -5.01 -9.59
N LEU A 166 20.29 -4.71 -8.33
CA LEU A 166 19.83 -5.47 -7.17
C LEU A 166 18.31 -5.63 -7.16
N LYS A 167 17.56 -4.54 -7.28
CA LYS A 167 16.09 -4.58 -7.25
C LYS A 167 15.53 -5.55 -8.30
N SER A 168 16.04 -5.51 -9.54
CA SER A 168 15.56 -6.40 -10.62
C SER A 168 15.90 -7.86 -10.37
N ARG A 169 17.06 -8.15 -9.77
CA ARG A 169 17.43 -9.51 -9.40
C ARG A 169 16.54 -10.04 -8.27
N VAL A 170 16.28 -9.23 -7.24
CA VAL A 170 15.38 -9.60 -6.13
C VAL A 170 13.96 -9.83 -6.66
N PHE A 171 13.44 -8.92 -7.45
CA PHE A 171 12.11 -9.08 -8.04
C PHE A 171 12.03 -10.32 -8.97
N GLY A 172 13.04 -10.53 -9.81
CA GLY A 172 13.14 -11.71 -10.66
C GLY A 172 13.29 -13.01 -9.85
N SER A 173 13.92 -12.96 -8.66
CA SER A 173 13.97 -14.13 -7.77
C SER A 173 12.59 -14.49 -7.25
N MET A 174 11.80 -13.52 -6.82
CA MET A 174 10.43 -13.75 -6.36
C MET A 174 9.54 -14.39 -7.44
N GLN A 175 9.79 -14.07 -8.73
CA GLN A 175 9.04 -14.64 -9.86
C GLN A 175 9.48 -16.06 -10.24
N ARG A 176 10.74 -16.42 -10.00
CA ARG A 176 11.33 -17.70 -10.45
C ARG A 176 11.33 -18.76 -9.34
N LEU A 177 11.51 -18.37 -8.11
CA LEU A 177 11.36 -19.28 -7.00
C LEU A 177 9.88 -19.61 -6.85
N PRO A 178 9.54 -20.88 -6.54
CA PRO A 178 8.19 -21.22 -6.13
C PRO A 178 7.94 -20.69 -4.73
N LEU A 179 7.99 -19.35 -4.57
CA LEU A 179 7.29 -18.73 -3.47
C LEU A 179 5.83 -19.06 -3.74
N PRO A 180 5.12 -19.78 -2.85
CA PRO A 180 3.78 -20.31 -3.12
C PRO A 180 2.79 -19.25 -3.62
N GLU A 181 3.11 -18.00 -3.34
CA GLU A 181 2.30 -16.83 -3.63
C GLU A 181 2.65 -16.11 -4.95
N TRP A 182 3.71 -16.54 -5.64
CA TRP A 182 4.23 -15.94 -6.88
C TRP A 182 4.34 -16.93 -8.04
N GLY A 183 3.98 -18.17 -7.80
CA GLY A 183 3.87 -19.17 -8.85
C GLY A 183 2.76 -18.81 -9.85
N PRO A 184 2.76 -19.40 -11.05
CA PRO A 184 1.64 -19.25 -11.97
C PRO A 184 0.36 -19.61 -11.23
N VAL A 185 -0.64 -18.74 -11.29
CA VAL A 185 -1.96 -19.01 -10.75
C VAL A 185 -2.56 -20.12 -11.59
N GLU A 186 -2.48 -21.35 -11.11
CA GLU A 186 -3.30 -22.42 -11.67
C GLU A 186 -4.77 -22.02 -11.40
N HIS A 187 -5.46 -21.67 -12.45
CA HIS A 187 -6.89 -21.44 -12.40
C HIS A 187 -7.55 -22.79 -12.03
N ARG A 188 -7.91 -22.93 -10.76
CA ARG A 188 -8.81 -23.96 -10.29
C ARG A 188 -10.26 -23.54 -10.49
#